data_7fd797ec2a035a0e5208f9d8c85ef1a6
#
_entry.id   7fd797ec2a035a0e5208f9d8c85ef1a6
#
_cell.length_a   1.000
_cell.length_b   1.000
_cell.length_c   1.000
_cell.angle_alpha   90.00
_cell.angle_beta   90.00
_cell.angle_gamma   90.00
#
_symmetry.space_group_name_H-M   'P 1'
#
loop_
_entity.id
_entity.type
_entity.pdbx_description
1 polymer ?
#
loop_
_entity_poly.entity_id
_entity_poly.type
_entity_poly.pdbx_seq_one_letter_code
_entity_poly.pdbx_strand_id
1 'polypeptide(L)'
;MKIIFAGTPEFAATALAALLKTEHDIVAVYTQPDRKAGRGQKLTASAVKQLALANNIPVYQPLHFKSSTEEGLAAQAELAALNADVMVVAAYGLILPQVVLDTPKYGCLNIHGSLLPRWRGAAPIQRAIATGDTETGVTIMKMAAGLDTGDMMFKTICPIEASDTSATLHDKLAEQGASAIAAVLASEEKLQHYLATREVQDEALTVYAHKLSKAEAEIDWSMDALQVDRNIRAFNPWPVAFIILDEKNNLRVWNSKLSHATAENAQPGEILAIDKDGVHVACANNTVITLTALQWPGAKPLNPVQILQTQKLTIGQIL
;
A
#
# COMPACT_ATOMS: atom_id res chain seq x y z
N MET A 1 -11.74 -26.06 -5.29
CA MET A 1 -11.90 -25.21 -6.50
C MET A 1 -10.57 -25.02 -7.19
N LYS A 2 -10.59 -24.80 -8.51
CA LYS A 2 -9.42 -24.37 -9.29
C LYS A 2 -9.30 -22.86 -9.23
N ILE A 3 -8.19 -22.35 -8.73
CA ILE A 3 -7.97 -20.92 -8.52
C ILE A 3 -6.81 -20.44 -9.40
N ILE A 4 -7.01 -19.34 -10.13
CA ILE A 4 -5.94 -18.52 -10.67
C ILE A 4 -5.63 -17.44 -9.64
N PHE A 5 -4.36 -17.22 -9.33
CA PHE A 5 -3.95 -16.11 -8.48
C PHE A 5 -3.20 -15.04 -9.28
N ALA A 6 -3.56 -13.77 -9.14
CA ALA A 6 -2.89 -12.66 -9.80
C ALA A 6 -2.43 -11.62 -8.78
N GLY A 7 -1.12 -11.39 -8.73
CA GLY A 7 -0.54 -10.46 -7.77
C GLY A 7 0.95 -10.22 -8.01
N THR A 8 1.51 -9.24 -7.32
CA THR A 8 2.93 -8.88 -7.53
C THR A 8 3.72 -8.71 -6.23
N PRO A 9 3.36 -7.79 -5.29
CA PRO A 9 4.16 -7.49 -4.10
C PRO A 9 3.92 -8.48 -2.95
N GLU A 10 4.61 -8.26 -1.83
CA GLU A 10 4.48 -9.05 -0.59
C GLU A 10 3.03 -9.13 -0.09
N PHE A 11 2.26 -8.05 -0.19
CA PHE A 11 0.82 -8.06 0.13
C PHE A 11 0.07 -9.20 -0.56
N ALA A 12 0.33 -9.38 -1.85
CA ALA A 12 -0.26 -10.45 -2.64
C ALA A 12 0.33 -11.83 -2.29
N ALA A 13 1.64 -11.90 -2.03
CA ALA A 13 2.30 -13.15 -1.66
C ALA A 13 1.76 -13.72 -0.34
N THR A 14 1.43 -12.85 0.63
CA THR A 14 0.79 -13.24 1.90
C THR A 14 -0.58 -13.91 1.65
N ALA A 15 -1.39 -13.35 0.76
CA ALA A 15 -2.67 -13.95 0.38
C ALA A 15 -2.51 -15.28 -0.38
N LEU A 16 -1.55 -15.36 -1.31
CA LEU A 16 -1.23 -16.62 -2.01
C LEU A 16 -0.77 -17.69 -1.01
N ALA A 17 0.09 -17.34 -0.06
CA ALA A 17 0.56 -18.27 0.97
C ALA A 17 -0.57 -18.82 1.85
N ALA A 18 -1.60 -18.01 2.13
CA ALA A 18 -2.78 -18.49 2.85
C ALA A 18 -3.62 -19.45 2.00
N LEU A 19 -3.82 -19.16 0.72
CA LEU A 19 -4.56 -20.02 -0.18
C LEU A 19 -3.85 -21.38 -0.42
N LEU A 20 -2.52 -21.38 -0.45
CA LEU A 20 -1.72 -22.62 -0.56
C LEU A 20 -1.85 -23.56 0.63
N LYS A 21 -2.36 -23.08 1.78
CA LYS A 21 -2.63 -23.92 2.95
C LYS A 21 -4.03 -24.52 2.93
N THR A 22 -4.84 -24.18 1.95
CA THR A 22 -6.20 -24.72 1.76
C THR A 22 -6.18 -25.94 0.83
N GLU A 23 -7.31 -26.62 0.69
CA GLU A 23 -7.47 -27.74 -0.25
C GLU A 23 -7.78 -27.29 -1.69
N HIS A 24 -7.60 -26.01 -2.01
CA HIS A 24 -7.81 -25.49 -3.34
C HIS A 24 -6.62 -25.79 -4.26
N ASP A 25 -6.91 -25.97 -5.53
CA ASP A 25 -5.91 -26.18 -6.57
C ASP A 25 -5.55 -24.81 -7.18
N ILE A 26 -4.36 -24.31 -6.86
CA ILE A 26 -3.83 -23.07 -7.47
C ILE A 26 -3.21 -23.45 -8.82
N VAL A 27 -4.02 -23.42 -9.87
CA VAL A 27 -3.64 -23.92 -11.21
C VAL A 27 -2.62 -23.02 -11.91
N ALA A 28 -2.58 -21.73 -11.58
CA ALA A 28 -1.66 -20.78 -12.19
C ALA A 28 -1.50 -19.53 -11.33
N VAL A 29 -0.35 -18.87 -11.50
CA VAL A 29 -0.05 -17.56 -10.93
C VAL A 29 0.26 -16.57 -12.05
N TYR A 30 -0.40 -15.41 -12.02
CA TYR A 30 -0.15 -14.27 -12.88
C TYR A 30 0.55 -13.17 -12.10
N THR A 31 1.65 -12.64 -12.60
CA THR A 31 2.41 -11.57 -11.94
C THR A 31 3.07 -10.64 -12.96
N GLN A 32 3.46 -9.45 -12.53
CA GLN A 32 4.21 -8.51 -13.37
C GLN A 32 5.55 -9.13 -13.82
N PRO A 33 6.04 -8.78 -15.02
CA PRO A 33 7.37 -9.16 -15.45
C PRO A 33 8.44 -8.75 -14.45
N ASP A 34 9.53 -9.52 -14.41
CA ASP A 34 10.69 -9.22 -13.57
C ASP A 34 11.22 -7.82 -13.89
N ARG A 35 11.54 -7.05 -12.86
CA ARG A 35 12.03 -5.68 -12.97
C ARG A 35 13.40 -5.53 -12.34
N LYS A 36 14.16 -4.57 -12.88
CA LYS A 36 15.43 -4.17 -12.28
C LYS A 36 15.15 -3.55 -10.91
N ALA A 37 15.78 -4.07 -9.85
CA ALA A 37 15.61 -3.61 -8.48
C ALA A 37 16.94 -3.53 -7.73
N GLY A 38 16.95 -2.74 -6.65
CA GLY A 38 18.08 -2.60 -5.74
C GLY A 38 19.30 -1.88 -6.31
N ARG A 39 20.35 -1.82 -5.47
CA ARG A 39 21.67 -1.30 -5.86
C ARG A 39 22.31 -2.30 -6.84
N GLY A 40 22.51 -1.92 -8.10
CA GLY A 40 23.08 -2.78 -9.14
C GLY A 40 22.07 -3.24 -10.19
N GLN A 41 20.82 -2.81 -10.11
CA GLN A 41 19.81 -2.98 -11.17
C GLN A 41 19.67 -4.43 -11.68
N LYS A 42 19.75 -5.43 -10.79
CA LYS A 42 19.54 -6.84 -11.13
C LYS A 42 18.06 -7.11 -11.37
N LEU A 43 17.76 -7.92 -12.38
CA LEU A 43 16.39 -8.42 -12.58
C LEU A 43 15.97 -9.22 -11.35
N THR A 44 14.86 -8.81 -10.75
CA THR A 44 14.33 -9.41 -9.53
C THR A 44 12.92 -9.90 -9.79
N ALA A 45 12.67 -11.17 -9.49
CA ALA A 45 11.36 -11.76 -9.53
C ALA A 45 10.45 -11.15 -8.44
N SER A 46 9.16 -11.00 -8.73
CA SER A 46 8.17 -10.57 -7.74
C SER A 46 8.08 -11.55 -6.58
N ALA A 47 7.63 -11.10 -5.41
CA ALA A 47 7.39 -11.96 -4.25
C ALA A 47 6.43 -13.11 -4.59
N VAL A 48 5.37 -12.81 -5.34
CA VAL A 48 4.40 -13.79 -5.81
C VAL A 48 5.05 -14.84 -6.75
N LYS A 49 5.92 -14.41 -7.69
CA LYS A 49 6.66 -15.35 -8.55
C LYS A 49 7.57 -16.28 -7.76
N GLN A 50 8.31 -15.74 -6.80
CA GLN A 50 9.21 -16.52 -5.96
C GLN A 50 8.44 -17.60 -5.20
N LEU A 51 7.30 -17.23 -4.60
CA LEU A 51 6.45 -18.17 -3.87
C LEU A 51 5.84 -19.23 -4.79
N ALA A 52 5.37 -18.83 -5.98
CA ALA A 52 4.81 -19.76 -6.96
C ALA A 52 5.83 -20.80 -7.43
N LEU A 53 7.05 -20.37 -7.76
CA LEU A 53 8.14 -21.27 -8.18
C LEU A 53 8.54 -22.23 -7.07
N ALA A 54 8.59 -21.78 -5.82
CA ALA A 54 8.88 -22.62 -4.65
C ALA A 54 7.82 -23.72 -4.42
N ASN A 55 6.60 -23.54 -4.94
CA ASN A 55 5.49 -24.48 -4.86
C ASN A 55 5.19 -25.18 -6.20
N ASN A 56 6.07 -25.08 -7.20
CA ASN A 56 5.93 -25.68 -8.54
C ASN A 56 4.64 -25.26 -9.28
N ILE A 57 4.16 -24.02 -9.06
CA ILE A 57 2.98 -23.50 -9.72
C ILE A 57 3.38 -22.80 -11.02
N PRO A 58 2.69 -23.05 -12.15
CA PRO A 58 2.91 -22.33 -13.40
C PRO A 58 2.81 -20.82 -13.24
N VAL A 59 3.78 -20.06 -13.77
CA VAL A 59 3.84 -18.60 -13.67
C VAL A 59 3.69 -17.97 -15.04
N TYR A 60 2.75 -17.05 -15.15
CA TYR A 60 2.46 -16.27 -16.36
C TYR A 60 2.76 -14.80 -16.12
N GLN A 61 3.44 -14.15 -17.07
CA GLN A 61 3.87 -12.76 -16.96
C GLN A 61 3.49 -11.95 -18.21
N PRO A 62 2.18 -11.87 -18.56
CA PRO A 62 1.76 -11.08 -19.71
C PRO A 62 2.03 -9.60 -19.49
N LEU A 63 2.32 -8.86 -20.55
CA LEU A 63 2.49 -7.41 -20.48
C LEU A 63 1.13 -6.70 -20.33
N HIS A 64 0.08 -7.27 -20.88
CA HIS A 64 -1.30 -6.76 -20.81
C HIS A 64 -2.29 -7.80 -21.34
N PHE A 65 -3.58 -7.52 -21.16
CA PHE A 65 -4.70 -8.32 -21.68
C PHE A 65 -5.54 -7.54 -22.72
N LYS A 66 -4.92 -6.64 -23.51
CA LYS A 66 -5.66 -5.81 -24.47
C LYS A 66 -6.17 -6.65 -25.63
N SER A 67 -7.48 -6.62 -25.90
CA SER A 67 -8.09 -7.32 -27.06
C SER A 67 -7.69 -6.74 -28.43
N SER A 68 -7.00 -5.61 -28.44
CA SER A 68 -6.52 -4.95 -29.68
C SER A 68 -5.13 -5.42 -30.13
N THR A 69 -4.50 -6.37 -29.45
CA THR A 69 -3.16 -6.87 -29.76
C THR A 69 -3.13 -8.39 -29.75
N GLU A 70 -2.25 -8.99 -30.56
CA GLU A 70 -2.08 -10.45 -30.60
C GLU A 70 -1.62 -11.00 -29.26
N GLU A 71 -0.66 -10.33 -28.60
CA GLU A 71 -0.18 -10.75 -27.29
C GLU A 71 -1.29 -10.74 -26.22
N GLY A 72 -2.14 -9.71 -26.26
CA GLY A 72 -3.25 -9.62 -25.31
C GLY A 72 -4.32 -10.68 -25.56
N LEU A 73 -4.62 -11.00 -26.84
CA LEU A 73 -5.54 -12.08 -27.20
C LEU A 73 -4.95 -13.45 -26.83
N ALA A 74 -3.67 -13.66 -27.06
CA ALA A 74 -2.98 -14.88 -26.63
C ALA A 74 -3.03 -15.08 -25.11
N ALA A 75 -2.77 -14.01 -24.34
CA ALA A 75 -2.86 -14.05 -22.87
C ALA A 75 -4.28 -14.34 -22.38
N GLN A 76 -5.32 -13.81 -23.05
CA GLN A 76 -6.71 -14.14 -22.73
C GLN A 76 -7.04 -15.62 -23.03
N ALA A 77 -6.62 -16.14 -24.18
CA ALA A 77 -6.83 -17.53 -24.57
C ALA A 77 -6.11 -18.50 -23.60
N GLU A 78 -4.88 -18.19 -23.22
CA GLU A 78 -4.10 -18.95 -22.26
C GLU A 78 -4.79 -18.99 -20.90
N LEU A 79 -5.29 -17.86 -20.39
CA LEU A 79 -6.05 -17.79 -19.15
C LEU A 79 -7.33 -18.62 -19.22
N ALA A 80 -8.07 -18.52 -20.32
CA ALA A 80 -9.32 -19.26 -20.51
C ALA A 80 -9.09 -20.78 -20.56
N ALA A 81 -7.98 -21.24 -21.14
CA ALA A 81 -7.63 -22.66 -21.22
C ALA A 81 -7.40 -23.32 -19.85
N LEU A 82 -7.14 -22.53 -18.79
CA LEU A 82 -6.98 -23.04 -17.43
C LEU A 82 -8.28 -23.54 -16.79
N ASN A 83 -9.45 -23.12 -17.32
CA ASN A 83 -10.78 -23.51 -16.83
C ASN A 83 -10.90 -23.38 -15.31
N ALA A 84 -10.52 -22.20 -14.80
CA ALA A 84 -10.56 -21.92 -13.37
C ALA A 84 -11.96 -21.61 -12.88
N ASP A 85 -12.24 -21.94 -11.62
CA ASP A 85 -13.50 -21.59 -10.97
C ASP A 85 -13.52 -20.09 -10.59
N VAL A 86 -12.42 -19.55 -10.08
CA VAL A 86 -12.30 -18.17 -9.64
C VAL A 86 -10.88 -17.66 -9.86
N MET A 87 -10.74 -16.36 -10.11
CA MET A 87 -9.46 -15.68 -10.10
C MET A 87 -9.37 -14.73 -8.89
N VAL A 88 -8.36 -14.90 -8.06
CA VAL A 88 -8.07 -13.99 -6.94
C VAL A 88 -7.01 -12.99 -7.36
N VAL A 89 -7.30 -11.72 -7.16
CA VAL A 89 -6.43 -10.59 -7.55
C VAL A 89 -6.04 -9.81 -6.31
N ALA A 90 -4.75 -9.51 -6.17
CA ALA A 90 -4.23 -8.66 -5.11
C ALA A 90 -3.03 -7.85 -5.63
N ALA A 91 -3.15 -6.53 -5.69
CA ALA A 91 -2.08 -5.62 -6.14
C ALA A 91 -1.34 -6.13 -7.40
N TYR A 92 -2.08 -6.59 -8.41
CA TYR A 92 -1.53 -7.17 -9.64
C TYR A 92 -0.88 -6.12 -10.55
N GLY A 93 -1.53 -4.96 -10.68
CA GLY A 93 -1.02 -3.83 -11.44
C GLY A 93 -1.25 -3.89 -12.95
N LEU A 94 -2.09 -4.79 -13.47
CA LEU A 94 -2.62 -4.79 -14.83
C LEU A 94 -4.13 -4.52 -14.82
N ILE A 95 -4.58 -3.81 -15.85
CA ILE A 95 -6.01 -3.65 -16.14
C ILE A 95 -6.52 -4.97 -16.75
N LEU A 96 -7.55 -5.54 -16.15
CA LEU A 96 -8.24 -6.73 -16.62
C LEU A 96 -9.48 -6.29 -17.43
N PRO A 97 -9.54 -6.55 -18.73
CA PRO A 97 -10.72 -6.25 -19.53
C PRO A 97 -11.90 -7.17 -19.16
N GLN A 98 -13.13 -6.78 -19.49
CA GLN A 98 -14.35 -7.50 -19.12
C GLN A 98 -14.28 -8.99 -19.50
N VAL A 99 -13.74 -9.31 -20.68
CA VAL A 99 -13.58 -10.70 -21.12
C VAL A 99 -12.75 -11.54 -20.16
N VAL A 100 -11.71 -10.96 -19.53
CA VAL A 100 -10.91 -11.65 -18.50
C VAL A 100 -11.67 -11.76 -17.19
N LEU A 101 -12.39 -10.71 -16.80
CA LEU A 101 -13.21 -10.70 -15.58
C LEU A 101 -14.31 -11.77 -15.61
N ASP A 102 -14.85 -12.05 -16.79
CA ASP A 102 -15.95 -13.02 -17.01
C ASP A 102 -15.44 -14.44 -17.31
N THR A 103 -14.14 -14.65 -17.50
CA THR A 103 -13.59 -15.96 -17.89
C THR A 103 -13.69 -17.01 -16.79
N PRO A 104 -13.33 -16.76 -15.52
CA PRO A 104 -13.52 -17.75 -14.46
C PRO A 104 -15.00 -17.93 -14.13
N LYS A 105 -15.42 -19.15 -13.78
CA LYS A 105 -16.82 -19.50 -13.48
C LYS A 105 -17.51 -18.52 -12.51
N TYR A 106 -16.81 -18.11 -11.46
CA TYR A 106 -17.30 -17.15 -10.45
C TYR A 106 -16.75 -15.73 -10.63
N GLY A 107 -15.99 -15.49 -11.72
CA GLY A 107 -15.34 -14.22 -12.02
C GLY A 107 -14.08 -13.98 -11.22
N CYS A 108 -13.69 -12.71 -11.12
CA CYS A 108 -12.49 -12.26 -10.43
C CYS A 108 -12.84 -11.59 -9.10
N LEU A 109 -12.12 -11.94 -8.04
CA LEU A 109 -12.24 -11.35 -6.70
C LEU A 109 -10.99 -10.55 -6.39
N ASN A 110 -11.13 -9.31 -5.94
CA ASN A 110 -10.00 -8.49 -5.54
C ASN A 110 -9.91 -8.34 -4.01
N ILE A 111 -8.70 -8.42 -3.50
CA ILE A 111 -8.36 -8.09 -2.12
C ILE A 111 -7.93 -6.62 -2.10
N HIS A 112 -8.81 -5.73 -1.66
CA HIS A 112 -8.55 -4.29 -1.65
C HIS A 112 -8.25 -3.79 -0.23
N GLY A 113 -7.15 -3.05 -0.06
CA GLY A 113 -6.66 -2.58 1.24
C GLY A 113 -7.37 -1.34 1.76
N SER A 114 -8.70 -1.29 1.68
CA SER A 114 -9.53 -0.27 2.33
C SER A 114 -10.95 -0.77 2.60
N LEU A 115 -11.72 0.00 3.35
CA LEU A 115 -13.16 -0.16 3.53
C LEU A 115 -13.89 0.57 2.38
N LEU A 116 -14.07 -0.11 1.24
CA LEU A 116 -14.79 0.45 0.09
C LEU A 116 -16.22 0.88 0.49
N PRO A 117 -16.74 1.95 -0.13
CA PRO A 117 -16.25 2.68 -1.32
C PRO A 117 -15.18 3.75 -1.02
N ARG A 118 -14.74 3.90 0.23
CA ARG A 118 -13.67 4.83 0.59
C ARG A 118 -12.32 4.28 0.13
N TRP A 119 -11.50 5.14 -0.47
CA TRP A 119 -10.14 4.86 -0.94
C TRP A 119 -10.06 3.87 -2.11
N ARG A 120 -10.92 4.01 -3.13
CA ARG A 120 -10.69 3.36 -4.42
C ARG A 120 -9.37 3.83 -5.01
N GLY A 121 -8.54 2.94 -5.52
CA GLY A 121 -7.31 3.31 -6.26
C GLY A 121 -6.02 2.76 -5.69
N ALA A 122 -4.90 3.45 -5.98
CA ALA A 122 -3.57 2.87 -5.91
C ALA A 122 -2.88 2.97 -4.53
N ALA A 123 -3.32 3.85 -3.64
CA ALA A 123 -2.62 4.13 -2.37
C ALA A 123 -3.56 4.25 -1.16
N PRO A 124 -4.51 3.30 -0.95
CA PRO A 124 -5.52 3.40 0.10
C PRO A 124 -4.92 3.51 1.50
N ILE A 125 -3.87 2.73 1.79
CA ILE A 125 -3.21 2.66 3.10
C ILE A 125 -2.60 4.02 3.48
N GLN A 126 -1.83 4.62 2.56
CA GLN A 126 -1.18 5.89 2.80
C GLN A 126 -2.18 7.02 2.94
N ARG A 127 -3.23 7.03 2.12
CA ARG A 127 -4.27 8.06 2.17
C ARG A 127 -5.06 8.01 3.48
N ALA A 128 -5.39 6.82 3.97
CA ALA A 128 -6.07 6.66 5.26
C ALA A 128 -5.26 7.26 6.43
N ILE A 129 -3.96 6.99 6.49
CA ILE A 129 -3.08 7.58 7.53
C ILE A 129 -2.97 9.09 7.35
N ALA A 130 -2.69 9.56 6.12
CA ALA A 130 -2.46 10.99 5.86
C ALA A 130 -3.68 11.86 6.17
N THR A 131 -4.90 11.36 5.95
CA THR A 131 -6.14 12.09 6.28
C THR A 131 -6.56 11.95 7.74
N GLY A 132 -5.90 11.05 8.50
CA GLY A 132 -6.18 10.82 9.91
C GLY A 132 -7.42 9.98 10.16
N ASP A 133 -7.73 9.04 9.25
CA ASP A 133 -8.73 8.03 9.52
C ASP A 133 -8.35 7.24 10.79
N THR A 134 -9.32 6.93 11.62
CA THR A 134 -9.10 6.16 12.86
C THR A 134 -9.16 4.65 12.62
N GLU A 135 -9.73 4.25 11.50
CA GLU A 135 -9.84 2.86 11.06
C GLU A 135 -9.74 2.76 9.54
N THR A 136 -9.34 1.61 9.08
CA THR A 136 -9.36 1.16 7.70
C THR A 136 -9.72 -0.33 7.68
N GLY A 137 -9.36 -1.06 6.66
CA GLY A 137 -9.62 -2.51 6.63
C GLY A 137 -9.33 -3.11 5.27
N VAL A 138 -9.87 -4.27 5.04
CA VAL A 138 -9.82 -4.96 3.76
C VAL A 138 -11.23 -5.22 3.26
N THR A 139 -11.45 -4.99 1.99
CA THR A 139 -12.66 -5.40 1.28
C THR A 139 -12.33 -6.47 0.26
N ILE A 140 -13.00 -7.63 0.36
CA ILE A 140 -13.06 -8.59 -0.75
C ILE A 140 -14.22 -8.16 -1.63
N MET A 141 -13.94 -7.88 -2.90
CA MET A 141 -14.97 -7.45 -3.86
C MET A 141 -14.96 -8.30 -5.12
N LYS A 142 -16.11 -8.47 -5.74
CA LYS A 142 -16.20 -9.00 -7.10
C LYS A 142 -15.82 -7.90 -8.07
N MET A 143 -14.79 -8.13 -8.88
CA MET A 143 -14.29 -7.11 -9.80
C MET A 143 -15.30 -6.80 -10.92
N ALA A 144 -15.35 -5.54 -11.29
CA ALA A 144 -16.07 -5.00 -12.44
C ALA A 144 -15.13 -4.13 -13.29
N ALA A 145 -15.56 -3.77 -14.49
CA ALA A 145 -14.83 -2.79 -15.31
C ALA A 145 -14.86 -1.43 -14.61
N GLY A 146 -13.71 -0.91 -14.29
CA GLY A 146 -13.55 0.34 -13.53
C GLY A 146 -12.58 0.17 -12.36
N LEU A 147 -12.11 1.30 -11.86
CA LEU A 147 -11.13 1.30 -10.77
C LEU A 147 -11.83 1.03 -9.44
N ASP A 148 -11.71 -0.19 -8.95
CA ASP A 148 -12.25 -0.66 -7.67
C ASP A 148 -13.75 -0.38 -7.48
N THR A 149 -14.54 -0.50 -8.56
CA THR A 149 -15.99 -0.21 -8.58
C THR A 149 -16.86 -1.44 -8.35
N GLY A 150 -16.29 -2.62 -8.21
CA GLY A 150 -17.02 -3.88 -8.06
C GLY A 150 -17.78 -3.99 -6.73
N ASP A 151 -18.75 -4.90 -6.70
CA ASP A 151 -19.59 -5.12 -5.52
C ASP A 151 -18.80 -5.71 -4.36
N MET A 152 -19.06 -5.22 -3.16
CA MET A 152 -18.38 -5.63 -1.92
C MET A 152 -18.99 -6.92 -1.38
N MET A 153 -18.16 -7.93 -1.13
CA MET A 153 -18.59 -9.25 -0.66
C MET A 153 -18.34 -9.45 0.82
N PHE A 154 -17.19 -8.97 1.31
CA PHE A 154 -16.76 -9.18 2.70
C PHE A 154 -15.83 -8.04 3.13
N LYS A 155 -15.95 -7.58 4.37
CA LYS A 155 -15.10 -6.53 4.95
C LYS A 155 -14.52 -6.95 6.28
N THR A 156 -13.28 -6.54 6.53
CA THR A 156 -12.66 -6.59 7.86
C THR A 156 -12.22 -5.19 8.27
N ILE A 157 -12.42 -4.84 9.52
CA ILE A 157 -12.01 -3.54 10.08
C ILE A 157 -10.65 -3.68 10.74
N CYS A 158 -9.77 -2.69 10.55
CA CYS A 158 -8.47 -2.56 11.16
C CYS A 158 -8.32 -1.18 11.78
N PRO A 159 -8.20 -1.04 13.10
CA PRO A 159 -7.87 0.23 13.73
C PRO A 159 -6.51 0.75 13.24
N ILE A 160 -6.40 2.06 13.05
CA ILE A 160 -5.14 2.75 12.74
C ILE A 160 -4.59 3.32 14.04
N GLU A 161 -3.53 2.71 14.55
CA GLU A 161 -2.88 3.15 15.77
C GLU A 161 -2.03 4.41 15.54
N ALA A 162 -1.86 5.22 16.59
CA ALA A 162 -1.04 6.43 16.52
C ALA A 162 0.43 6.15 16.12
N SER A 163 0.92 4.94 16.35
CA SER A 163 2.26 4.49 15.96
C SER A 163 2.34 3.85 14.58
N ASP A 164 1.20 3.63 13.91
CA ASP A 164 1.21 2.96 12.61
C ASP A 164 1.83 3.85 11.54
N THR A 165 2.77 3.26 10.80
CA THR A 165 3.25 3.74 9.51
C THR A 165 2.53 3.01 8.39
N SER A 166 2.69 3.45 7.15
CA SER A 166 2.13 2.70 6.02
C SER A 166 2.74 1.30 5.90
N ALA A 167 3.97 1.07 6.38
CA ALA A 167 4.56 -0.26 6.43
C ALA A 167 3.84 -1.17 7.42
N THR A 168 3.69 -0.73 8.68
CA THR A 168 3.06 -1.58 9.72
C THR A 168 1.58 -1.83 9.42
N LEU A 169 0.88 -0.82 8.90
CA LEU A 169 -0.52 -0.97 8.50
C LEU A 169 -0.68 -1.87 7.29
N HIS A 170 0.23 -1.79 6.31
CA HIS A 170 0.31 -2.70 5.17
C HIS A 170 0.41 -4.16 5.62
N ASP A 171 1.28 -4.47 6.59
CA ASP A 171 1.49 -5.83 7.06
C ASP A 171 0.22 -6.35 7.78
N LYS A 172 -0.40 -5.53 8.64
CA LYS A 172 -1.69 -5.86 9.27
C LYS A 172 -2.78 -6.17 8.22
N LEU A 173 -2.90 -5.33 7.21
CA LEU A 173 -3.91 -5.51 6.15
C LEU A 173 -3.60 -6.68 5.22
N ALA A 174 -2.32 -7.01 5.00
CA ALA A 174 -1.93 -8.20 4.24
C ALA A 174 -2.39 -9.48 4.93
N GLU A 175 -2.19 -9.60 6.25
CA GLU A 175 -2.66 -10.74 7.05
C GLU A 175 -4.19 -10.81 7.11
N GLN A 176 -4.86 -9.67 7.30
CA GLN A 176 -6.32 -9.62 7.28
C GLN A 176 -6.88 -9.99 5.90
N GLY A 177 -6.29 -9.49 4.81
CA GLY A 177 -6.69 -9.81 3.45
C GLY A 177 -6.52 -11.28 3.12
N ALA A 178 -5.42 -11.88 3.57
CA ALA A 178 -5.17 -13.32 3.45
C ALA A 178 -6.21 -14.16 4.19
N SER A 179 -6.56 -13.77 5.40
CA SER A 179 -7.59 -14.44 6.20
C SER A 179 -8.98 -14.25 5.61
N ALA A 180 -9.29 -13.04 5.13
CA ALA A 180 -10.57 -12.70 4.53
C ALA A 180 -10.83 -13.49 3.25
N ILE A 181 -9.86 -13.58 2.33
CA ILE A 181 -10.04 -14.33 1.09
C ILE A 181 -10.15 -15.84 1.35
N ALA A 182 -9.38 -16.39 2.31
CA ALA A 182 -9.50 -17.77 2.71
C ALA A 182 -10.89 -18.07 3.31
N ALA A 183 -11.46 -17.15 4.09
CA ALA A 183 -12.80 -17.30 4.64
C ALA A 183 -13.90 -17.25 3.56
N VAL A 184 -13.79 -16.34 2.59
CA VAL A 184 -14.71 -16.21 1.46
C VAL A 184 -14.68 -17.47 0.58
N LEU A 185 -13.51 -18.06 0.39
CA LEU A 185 -13.30 -19.26 -0.43
C LEU A 185 -13.33 -20.56 0.35
N ALA A 186 -13.70 -20.55 1.64
CA ALA A 186 -13.64 -21.75 2.49
C ALA A 186 -14.46 -22.95 1.93
N SER A 187 -15.50 -22.68 1.13
CA SER A 187 -16.20 -23.65 0.32
C SER A 187 -16.88 -22.99 -0.88
N GLU A 188 -17.24 -23.77 -1.90
CA GLU A 188 -17.99 -23.24 -3.04
C GLU A 188 -19.35 -22.64 -2.60
N GLU A 189 -20.01 -23.25 -1.62
CA GLU A 189 -21.27 -22.76 -1.05
C GLU A 189 -21.08 -21.39 -0.38
N LYS A 190 -20.00 -21.19 0.39
CA LYS A 190 -19.69 -19.88 0.98
C LYS A 190 -19.42 -18.82 -0.08
N LEU A 191 -18.64 -19.16 -1.10
CA LEU A 191 -18.41 -18.24 -2.22
C LEU A 191 -19.71 -17.83 -2.89
N GLN A 192 -20.60 -18.79 -3.18
CA GLN A 192 -21.93 -18.51 -3.76
C GLN A 192 -22.78 -17.64 -2.84
N HIS A 193 -22.75 -17.88 -1.53
CA HIS A 193 -23.45 -17.05 -0.54
C HIS A 193 -22.96 -15.60 -0.60
N TYR A 194 -21.63 -15.35 -0.53
CA TYR A 194 -21.09 -13.99 -0.61
C TYR A 194 -21.34 -13.32 -1.97
N LEU A 195 -21.36 -14.10 -3.06
CA LEU A 195 -21.74 -13.59 -4.38
C LEU A 195 -23.22 -13.18 -4.44
N ALA A 196 -24.11 -13.90 -3.74
CA ALA A 196 -25.54 -13.60 -3.71
C ALA A 196 -25.86 -12.41 -2.78
N THR A 197 -25.09 -12.21 -1.71
CA THR A 197 -25.32 -11.17 -0.69
C THR A 197 -24.41 -9.94 -0.85
N ARG A 198 -23.66 -9.86 -1.95
CA ARG A 198 -22.77 -8.73 -2.20
C ARG A 198 -23.52 -7.40 -2.27
N GLU A 199 -22.85 -6.36 -1.82
CA GLU A 199 -23.39 -5.01 -1.73
C GLU A 199 -22.82 -4.12 -2.84
N VAL A 200 -23.67 -3.41 -3.55
CA VAL A 200 -23.28 -2.38 -4.51
C VAL A 200 -22.66 -1.22 -3.75
N GLN A 201 -21.56 -0.68 -4.25
CA GLN A 201 -20.92 0.49 -3.65
C GLN A 201 -21.76 1.75 -3.86
N ASP A 202 -21.94 2.54 -2.78
CA ASP A 202 -22.60 3.85 -2.87
C ASP A 202 -21.62 4.87 -3.45
N GLU A 203 -21.90 5.38 -4.65
CA GLU A 203 -21.08 6.37 -5.33
C GLU A 203 -20.95 7.69 -4.57
N ALA A 204 -21.96 8.06 -3.76
CA ALA A 204 -21.94 9.28 -2.95
C ALA A 204 -20.86 9.22 -1.82
N LEU A 205 -20.47 8.02 -1.41
CA LEU A 205 -19.44 7.79 -0.38
C LEU A 205 -18.06 7.52 -0.96
N THR A 206 -17.92 7.55 -2.28
CA THR A 206 -16.65 7.23 -2.94
C THR A 206 -15.59 8.29 -2.69
N VAL A 207 -14.43 7.83 -2.25
CA VAL A 207 -13.20 8.65 -2.12
C VAL A 207 -12.07 7.94 -2.86
N TYR A 208 -11.28 8.71 -3.64
CA TYR A 208 -10.20 8.14 -4.43
C TYR A 208 -8.83 8.27 -3.75
N ALA A 209 -8.08 7.17 -3.73
CA ALA A 209 -6.70 7.09 -3.28
C ALA A 209 -5.74 7.16 -4.48
N HIS A 210 -5.46 8.37 -4.95
CA HIS A 210 -4.54 8.59 -6.06
C HIS A 210 -3.15 8.08 -5.74
N LYS A 211 -2.45 7.60 -6.78
CA LYS A 211 -1.05 7.15 -6.68
C LYS A 211 -0.18 8.25 -6.06
N LEU A 212 0.70 7.86 -5.14
CA LEU A 212 1.64 8.78 -4.51
C LEU A 212 2.70 9.28 -5.50
N SER A 213 3.07 10.54 -5.35
CA SER A 213 4.24 11.14 -5.99
C SER A 213 5.32 11.43 -4.97
N LYS A 214 6.57 11.56 -5.43
CA LYS A 214 7.68 11.92 -4.53
C LYS A 214 7.54 13.36 -4.00
N ALA A 215 6.96 14.25 -4.78
CA ALA A 215 6.78 15.65 -4.40
C ALA A 215 5.84 15.81 -3.19
N GLU A 216 4.82 14.96 -3.05
CA GLU A 216 3.91 15.00 -1.91
C GLU A 216 4.57 14.71 -0.56
N ALA A 217 5.77 14.15 -0.57
CA ALA A 217 6.50 13.81 0.67
C ALA A 217 7.40 14.94 1.17
N GLU A 218 7.47 16.07 0.50
CA GLU A 218 8.05 17.29 1.03
C GLU A 218 7.26 17.75 2.24
N ILE A 219 7.93 18.03 3.35
CA ILE A 219 7.25 18.48 4.56
C ILE A 219 6.82 19.94 4.37
N ASP A 220 5.52 20.17 4.49
CA ASP A 220 4.93 21.49 4.48
C ASP A 220 4.74 21.97 5.93
N TRP A 221 5.61 22.87 6.37
CA TRP A 221 5.59 23.43 7.72
C TRP A 221 4.39 24.37 7.98
N SER A 222 3.64 24.76 6.96
CA SER A 222 2.37 25.49 7.11
C SER A 222 1.25 24.62 7.68
N MET A 223 1.45 23.32 7.80
CA MET A 223 0.58 22.37 8.49
C MET A 223 0.87 22.34 9.99
N ASP A 224 -0.09 21.94 10.80
CA ASP A 224 0.14 21.69 12.22
C ASP A 224 0.95 20.39 12.44
N ALA A 225 1.51 20.23 13.64
CA ALA A 225 2.35 19.08 13.99
C ALA A 225 1.64 17.73 13.82
N LEU A 226 0.32 17.68 14.05
CA LEU A 226 -0.46 16.44 13.89
C LEU A 226 -0.52 16.02 12.43
N GLN A 227 -0.74 16.98 11.51
CA GLN A 227 -0.79 16.67 10.08
C GLN A 227 0.60 16.33 9.52
N VAL A 228 1.65 17.02 9.98
CA VAL A 228 3.04 16.68 9.62
C VAL A 228 3.39 15.26 10.09
N ASP A 229 3.03 14.87 11.32
CA ASP A 229 3.24 13.51 11.84
C ASP A 229 2.50 12.46 11.00
N ARG A 230 1.23 12.71 10.66
CA ARG A 230 0.46 11.82 9.79
C ARG A 230 1.14 11.60 8.44
N ASN A 231 1.63 12.66 7.82
CA ASN A 231 2.32 12.59 6.53
C ASN A 231 3.65 11.81 6.64
N ILE A 232 4.44 12.04 7.70
CA ILE A 232 5.67 11.27 7.95
C ILE A 232 5.36 9.78 8.06
N ARG A 233 4.33 9.40 8.81
CA ARG A 233 3.91 8.00 8.96
C ARG A 233 3.32 7.41 7.68
N ALA A 234 2.49 8.17 6.98
CA ALA A 234 1.88 7.75 5.72
C ALA A 234 2.92 7.47 4.63
N PHE A 235 3.99 8.25 4.57
CA PHE A 235 5.03 8.12 3.55
C PHE A 235 6.19 7.20 3.96
N ASN A 236 6.13 6.56 5.10
CA ASN A 236 7.12 5.60 5.54
C ASN A 236 6.67 4.15 5.20
N PRO A 237 7.35 3.38 4.35
CA PRO A 237 8.75 3.55 3.90
C PRO A 237 8.92 4.22 2.53
N TRP A 238 7.87 4.59 1.85
CA TRP A 238 7.94 5.22 0.54
C TRP A 238 6.80 6.22 0.36
N PRO A 239 7.07 7.42 -0.20
CA PRO A 239 8.35 7.89 -0.77
C PRO A 239 9.36 8.40 0.27
N VAL A 240 9.07 8.39 1.54
CA VAL A 240 9.75 8.95 2.72
C VAL A 240 9.65 10.47 2.75
N ALA A 241 9.07 11.00 3.82
CA ALA A 241 8.99 12.44 4.05
C ALA A 241 10.38 13.09 4.04
N PHE A 242 10.48 14.28 3.50
CA PHE A 242 11.79 14.96 3.40
C PHE A 242 11.67 16.49 3.53
N ILE A 243 12.81 17.09 3.86
CA ILE A 243 13.05 18.52 3.94
C ILE A 243 14.08 18.87 2.89
N ILE A 244 13.87 19.94 2.14
CA ILE A 244 14.86 20.46 1.19
C ILE A 244 15.91 21.24 1.97
N LEU A 245 17.16 20.74 2.00
CA LEU A 245 18.29 21.47 2.61
C LEU A 245 18.91 22.46 1.64
N ASP A 246 19.04 22.07 0.38
CA ASP A 246 19.52 22.88 -0.74
C ASP A 246 19.07 22.26 -2.08
N GLU A 247 19.45 22.87 -3.21
CA GLU A 247 19.02 22.43 -4.56
C GLU A 247 19.31 20.96 -4.89
N LYS A 248 20.23 20.31 -4.19
CA LYS A 248 20.71 18.93 -4.47
C LYS A 248 20.46 17.95 -3.33
N ASN A 249 20.19 18.44 -2.13
CA ASN A 249 20.20 17.64 -0.93
C ASN A 249 18.88 17.71 -0.17
N ASN A 250 18.27 16.56 0.03
CA ASN A 250 17.09 16.40 0.86
C ASN A 250 17.45 15.63 2.14
N LEU A 251 17.00 16.14 3.28
CA LEU A 251 17.05 15.44 4.55
C LEU A 251 15.79 14.60 4.70
N ARG A 252 15.90 13.28 4.70
CA ARG A 252 14.75 12.41 4.90
C ARG A 252 14.37 12.32 6.36
N VAL A 253 13.06 12.34 6.62
CA VAL A 253 12.47 12.21 7.94
C VAL A 253 11.72 10.88 8.00
N TRP A 254 12.24 9.96 8.81
CA TRP A 254 11.70 8.62 8.92
C TRP A 254 10.71 8.46 10.06
N ASN A 255 10.85 9.27 11.11
CA ASN A 255 9.98 9.17 12.27
C ASN A 255 9.89 10.49 13.03
N SER A 256 8.77 10.68 13.72
CA SER A 256 8.47 11.84 14.54
C SER A 256 7.67 11.46 15.79
N LYS A 257 7.50 12.44 16.66
CA LYS A 257 6.60 12.38 17.80
C LYS A 257 5.92 13.73 17.97
N LEU A 258 4.67 13.74 18.37
CA LEU A 258 3.98 14.97 18.78
C LEU A 258 4.59 15.46 20.08
N SER A 259 4.80 16.77 20.18
CA SER A 259 5.25 17.45 21.40
C SER A 259 4.06 18.16 22.08
N HIS A 260 4.09 18.25 23.40
CA HIS A 260 3.16 19.09 24.16
C HIS A 260 3.64 20.54 24.32
N ALA A 261 4.86 20.85 23.84
CA ALA A 261 5.38 22.20 23.83
C ALA A 261 4.60 23.10 22.82
N THR A 262 4.62 24.40 23.06
CA THR A 262 4.08 25.39 22.14
C THR A 262 5.19 26.20 21.51
N ALA A 263 4.97 26.68 20.29
CA ALA A 263 5.93 27.43 19.49
C ALA A 263 5.54 28.91 19.39
N GLU A 264 5.21 29.56 20.50
CA GLU A 264 4.85 30.99 20.52
C GLU A 264 6.00 31.82 19.96
N ASN A 265 5.66 32.72 18.99
CA ASN A 265 6.60 33.63 18.31
C ASN A 265 7.68 32.93 17.41
N ALA A 266 7.61 31.64 17.18
CA ALA A 266 8.50 30.96 16.24
C ALA A 266 7.88 30.87 14.85
N GLN A 267 8.72 30.83 13.83
CA GLN A 267 8.26 30.63 12.46
C GLN A 267 8.05 29.13 12.19
N PRO A 268 7.03 28.73 11.41
CA PRO A 268 6.93 27.36 10.93
C PRO A 268 8.22 26.89 10.22
N GLY A 269 8.72 25.73 10.61
CA GLY A 269 10.01 25.21 10.16
C GLY A 269 11.19 25.59 11.04
N GLU A 270 11.04 26.47 12.01
CA GLU A 270 12.13 26.88 12.91
C GLU A 270 12.49 25.79 13.90
N ILE A 271 13.80 25.49 14.00
CA ILE A 271 14.34 24.54 14.99
C ILE A 271 14.39 25.24 16.35
N LEU A 272 13.56 24.78 17.29
CA LEU A 272 13.43 25.32 18.65
C LEU A 272 14.46 24.75 19.62
N ALA A 273 14.75 23.44 19.48
CA ALA A 273 15.70 22.73 20.31
C ALA A 273 16.24 21.49 19.60
N ILE A 274 17.42 21.04 20.01
CA ILE A 274 18.03 19.77 19.58
C ILE A 274 18.56 19.11 20.84
N ASP A 275 18.01 17.95 21.19
CA ASP A 275 18.37 17.22 22.40
C ASP A 275 18.36 15.70 22.20
N LYS A 276 18.42 14.94 23.31
CA LYS A 276 18.38 13.47 23.29
C LYS A 276 17.05 12.88 22.78
N ASP A 277 15.99 13.67 22.75
CA ASP A 277 14.66 13.24 22.30
C ASP A 277 14.47 13.49 20.79
N GLY A 278 15.24 14.43 20.20
CA GLY A 278 15.24 14.71 18.77
C GLY A 278 15.44 16.17 18.40
N VAL A 279 14.96 16.53 17.23
CA VAL A 279 14.94 17.92 16.71
C VAL A 279 13.51 18.44 16.84
N HIS A 280 13.33 19.46 17.69
CA HIS A 280 12.05 20.08 17.94
C HIS A 280 11.83 21.21 16.94
N VAL A 281 10.77 21.10 16.14
CA VAL A 281 10.51 22.06 15.04
C VAL A 281 9.13 22.67 15.23
N ALA A 282 9.05 23.98 15.08
CA ALA A 282 7.81 24.71 15.07
C ALA A 282 6.98 24.38 13.83
N CYS A 283 5.70 24.16 14.01
CA CYS A 283 4.71 23.97 12.95
C CYS A 283 3.63 25.07 13.05
N ALA A 284 2.72 25.10 12.07
CA ALA A 284 1.59 26.01 12.13
C ALA A 284 0.77 25.85 13.43
N ASN A 285 -0.05 26.86 13.72
CA ASN A 285 -0.93 26.90 14.90
C ASN A 285 -0.19 26.76 16.24
N ASN A 286 1.06 27.28 16.31
CA ASN A 286 1.93 27.21 17.49
C ASN A 286 2.18 25.77 18.00
N THR A 287 2.06 24.76 17.13
CA THR A 287 2.34 23.37 17.48
C THR A 287 3.81 23.01 17.25
N VAL A 288 4.27 21.96 17.92
CA VAL A 288 5.66 21.49 17.83
C VAL A 288 5.70 20.00 17.50
N ILE A 289 6.56 19.64 16.55
CA ILE A 289 6.87 18.25 16.24
C ILE A 289 8.31 17.94 16.63
N THR A 290 8.56 16.72 17.11
CA THR A 290 9.90 16.24 17.39
C THR A 290 10.31 15.21 16.35
N LEU A 291 11.30 15.52 15.54
CA LEU A 291 11.85 14.61 14.53
C LEU A 291 12.84 13.65 15.20
N THR A 292 12.56 12.35 15.13
CA THR A 292 13.30 11.33 15.90
C THR A 292 14.17 10.41 15.06
N ALA A 293 14.02 10.42 13.74
CA ALA A 293 14.90 9.67 12.83
C ALA A 293 15.12 10.45 11.54
N LEU A 294 16.36 10.85 11.30
CA LEU A 294 16.76 11.66 10.15
C LEU A 294 17.82 10.95 9.32
N GLN A 295 17.79 11.16 8.01
CA GLN A 295 18.76 10.56 7.09
C GLN A 295 19.28 11.58 6.09
N TRP A 296 20.54 11.93 6.20
CA TRP A 296 21.27 12.74 5.21
C TRP A 296 21.54 11.96 3.92
N PRO A 297 21.78 12.64 2.79
CA PRO A 297 22.11 11.98 1.53
C PRO A 297 23.33 11.04 1.69
N GLY A 298 23.18 9.81 1.17
CA GLY A 298 24.24 8.80 1.23
C GLY A 298 24.49 8.15 2.59
N ALA A 299 23.86 8.62 3.66
CA ALA A 299 24.00 8.09 5.03
C ALA A 299 22.94 7.03 5.37
N LYS A 300 23.06 6.41 6.55
CA LYS A 300 22.02 5.62 7.19
C LYS A 300 21.11 6.54 8.02
N PRO A 301 19.87 6.14 8.31
CA PRO A 301 19.04 6.85 9.30
C PRO A 301 19.75 6.93 10.66
N LEU A 302 19.69 8.10 11.28
CA LEU A 302 20.29 8.40 12.58
C LEU A 302 19.17 8.58 13.63
N ASN A 303 19.41 8.07 14.83
CA ASN A 303 18.56 8.30 16.00
C ASN A 303 18.85 9.67 16.65
N PRO A 304 18.05 10.14 17.62
CA PRO A 304 18.19 11.48 18.22
C PRO A 304 19.58 11.78 18.77
N VAL A 305 20.19 10.83 19.50
CA VAL A 305 21.54 10.99 20.06
C VAL A 305 22.60 11.18 18.98
N GLN A 306 22.50 10.40 17.92
CA GLN A 306 23.40 10.52 16.76
C GLN A 306 23.18 11.84 16.00
N ILE A 307 21.92 12.28 15.87
CA ILE A 307 21.57 13.57 15.23
C ILE A 307 22.25 14.71 16.00
N LEU A 308 22.09 14.74 17.33
CA LEU A 308 22.71 15.74 18.20
C LEU A 308 24.24 15.79 18.03
N GLN A 309 24.88 14.63 17.90
CA GLN A 309 26.34 14.53 17.73
C GLN A 309 26.83 15.06 16.36
N THR A 310 25.99 15.10 15.34
CA THR A 310 26.40 15.57 14.00
C THR A 310 26.69 17.07 13.96
N GLN A 311 26.06 17.86 14.82
CA GLN A 311 26.09 19.34 14.82
C GLN A 311 25.77 19.97 13.44
N LYS A 312 25.01 19.27 12.60
CA LYS A 312 24.64 19.72 11.25
C LYS A 312 23.41 20.63 11.20
N LEU A 313 22.66 20.63 12.27
CA LEU A 313 21.47 21.49 12.43
C LEU A 313 21.72 22.43 13.60
N THR A 314 21.15 23.62 13.53
CA THR A 314 21.32 24.66 14.56
C THR A 314 19.97 25.18 15.03
N ILE A 315 19.88 25.56 16.31
CA ILE A 315 18.68 26.21 16.87
C ILE A 315 18.49 27.54 16.18
N GLY A 316 17.25 27.88 15.84
CA GLY A 316 16.88 29.08 15.07
C GLY A 316 17.02 28.91 13.54
N GLN A 317 17.54 27.78 13.05
CA GLN A 317 17.52 27.47 11.61
C GLN A 317 16.10 27.21 11.15
N ILE A 318 15.73 27.74 9.99
CA ILE A 318 14.47 27.41 9.30
C ILE A 318 14.74 26.27 8.32
N LEU A 319 13.92 25.24 8.39
CA LEU A 319 13.99 24.01 7.58
C LEU A 319 13.10 24.10 6.34
#